data_8e7ae8fbad2ff2285cf96edc9674d81c
#
_entry.id   8e7ae8fbad2ff2285cf96edc9674d81c
#
_cell.length_a   1.000
_cell.length_b   1.000
_cell.length_c   1.000
_cell.angle_alpha   90.00
_cell.angle_beta   90.00
_cell.angle_gamma   90.00
#
_symmetry.space_group_name_H-M   'P 1'
#
loop_
_entity.id
_entity.type
_entity.pdbx_description
1 polymer ?
#
loop_
_entity_poly.entity_id
_entity_poly.type
_entity_poly.pdbx_seq_one_letter_code
_entity_poly.pdbx_strand_id
1 'polypeptide(L)'
;MSAPKADSAAVKSFLERLGEGVVVCDGAMGTMLYGRGVFVNRCFDELNLSNPALVRSVHEEYLEAGADIIETNTFGAHRFKLGPHGFDQQVRKINREGARVAREAAQGRGLVAGSIGPLGKPLEPLGNVSFDEAVAAYREQAEGLAEGGVDLFAIETIPALDQARAAVTAIRAVSALPITVSMTFTEEGTTFYGDKPEDVVRTLEDWDVTVVGANCSQGPQPMLETVQRMASVAKRLKLSAMPNAGAPAMVDGRYVYLCTPEYMASYARRFIAAGATVVGGCCGTTPAHIRNLVRSVRMVQPAREVVTVVPQVAAKETLPPIPREEKSPLARNMGKKFVVSVELDPPKGADAGRIIDRAQYCKENEIDAVNVADGPRASARMSAQSLCVLMQTKVGVDTILHYTCRDRNLLGIQSDLLGAYALGLRNILAITGDPPKLGDYPDATAVYDVDSIGLIRIMDHLNHGRDLAGNAIGPPLGIHIGCGADPSKPDLEKEVRRLEEKIKAGAEYVMTQPVYDPKTVETFLGMIRHLHVPVLIGILPLYSHKNAEFLHNEVPGMTIPEDIRERMRKAGSGEDAQAEGVRIAQEALLAVRDLVQGAYVMPPFNKVDLAVRVIEVLR
;
A
#
# COMPACT_ATOMS: atom_id res chain seq x y z
N MET A 1 32.06 -29.85 22.03
CA MET A 1 31.70 -30.78 20.93
C MET A 1 31.83 -29.99 19.63
N SER A 2 32.63 -30.43 18.66
CA SER A 2 32.73 -29.75 17.38
C SER A 2 31.39 -29.81 16.66
N ALA A 3 30.92 -28.68 16.12
CA ALA A 3 29.70 -28.63 15.30
C ALA A 3 29.81 -29.66 14.15
N PRO A 4 28.74 -30.35 13.79
CA PRO A 4 28.76 -31.28 12.66
C PRO A 4 29.10 -30.47 11.40
N LYS A 5 30.01 -31.00 10.58
CA LYS A 5 30.35 -30.40 9.27
C LYS A 5 29.10 -30.48 8.38
N ALA A 6 28.77 -29.37 7.75
CA ALA A 6 27.72 -29.32 6.74
C ALA A 6 28.03 -30.33 5.60
N ASP A 7 26.99 -30.90 5.02
CA ASP A 7 27.14 -31.57 3.74
C ASP A 7 27.58 -30.51 2.71
N SER A 8 28.86 -30.61 2.34
CA SER A 8 29.53 -29.60 1.50
C SER A 8 28.85 -29.42 0.13
N ALA A 9 28.13 -30.45 -0.34
CA ALA A 9 27.41 -30.39 -1.61
C ALA A 9 26.14 -29.53 -1.55
N ALA A 10 25.36 -29.62 -0.45
CA ALA A 10 24.16 -28.80 -0.28
C ALA A 10 24.48 -27.31 -0.06
N VAL A 11 25.48 -27.01 0.77
CA VAL A 11 25.98 -25.64 0.97
C VAL A 11 26.44 -25.02 -0.33
N LYS A 12 27.26 -25.76 -1.10
CA LYS A 12 27.77 -25.33 -2.41
C LYS A 12 26.62 -25.06 -3.38
N SER A 13 25.63 -25.94 -3.46
CA SER A 13 24.46 -25.77 -4.35
C SER A 13 23.71 -24.47 -4.11
N PHE A 14 23.40 -24.10 -2.85
CA PHE A 14 22.69 -22.84 -2.55
C PHE A 14 23.57 -21.61 -2.85
N LEU A 15 24.80 -21.60 -2.41
CA LEU A 15 25.72 -20.49 -2.63
C LEU A 15 26.07 -20.32 -4.10
N GLU A 16 26.21 -21.41 -4.86
CA GLU A 16 26.42 -21.36 -6.32
C GLU A 16 25.23 -20.73 -7.02
N ARG A 17 24.00 -21.13 -6.69
CA ARG A 17 22.77 -20.54 -7.26
C ARG A 17 22.67 -19.03 -6.98
N LEU A 18 23.01 -18.59 -5.75
CA LEU A 18 23.07 -17.16 -5.40
C LEU A 18 24.14 -16.41 -6.20
N GLY A 19 25.22 -17.09 -6.61
CA GLY A 19 26.28 -16.54 -7.46
C GLY A 19 25.91 -16.47 -8.94
N GLU A 20 25.01 -17.32 -9.40
CA GLU A 20 24.57 -17.41 -10.80
C GLU A 20 23.44 -16.43 -11.15
N GLY A 21 22.67 -15.97 -10.15
CA GLY A 21 21.58 -15.04 -10.38
C GLY A 21 20.54 -15.00 -9.28
N VAL A 22 19.34 -14.55 -9.65
CA VAL A 22 18.21 -14.47 -8.74
C VAL A 22 17.60 -15.84 -8.50
N VAL A 23 17.43 -16.18 -7.23
CA VAL A 23 16.81 -17.42 -6.76
C VAL A 23 15.35 -17.16 -6.42
N VAL A 24 14.46 -18.03 -6.90
CA VAL A 24 13.01 -17.91 -6.64
C VAL A 24 12.61 -18.92 -5.57
N CYS A 25 12.09 -18.39 -4.45
CA CYS A 25 11.45 -19.17 -3.39
C CYS A 25 9.99 -19.45 -3.75
N ASP A 26 9.39 -20.42 -3.07
CA ASP A 26 7.98 -20.73 -3.21
C ASP A 26 7.07 -19.65 -2.60
N GLY A 27 5.85 -20.00 -2.28
CA GLY A 27 4.83 -19.13 -1.69
C GLY A 27 4.16 -19.77 -0.49
N ALA A 28 2.99 -19.27 -0.15
CA ALA A 28 2.28 -19.63 1.07
C ALA A 28 1.92 -21.13 1.16
N MET A 29 2.36 -21.79 2.22
CA MET A 29 1.89 -23.13 2.58
C MET A 29 0.54 -23.03 3.31
N GLY A 30 0.42 -22.24 4.37
CA GLY A 30 -0.77 -22.20 5.22
C GLY A 30 -2.05 -21.79 4.48
N THR A 31 -2.02 -20.75 3.65
CA THR A 31 -3.21 -20.33 2.86
C THR A 31 -3.56 -21.31 1.76
N MET A 32 -2.61 -22.07 1.22
CA MET A 32 -2.88 -23.17 0.27
C MET A 32 -3.60 -24.34 0.95
N LEU A 33 -3.16 -24.75 2.14
CA LEU A 33 -3.81 -25.79 2.94
C LEU A 33 -5.23 -25.36 3.35
N TYR A 34 -5.39 -24.10 3.78
CA TYR A 34 -6.68 -23.52 4.10
C TYR A 34 -7.64 -23.53 2.90
N GLY A 35 -7.16 -23.12 1.73
CA GLY A 35 -7.93 -23.17 0.48
C GLY A 35 -8.36 -24.59 0.07
N ARG A 36 -7.68 -25.62 0.58
CA ARG A 36 -7.99 -27.06 0.37
C ARG A 36 -8.85 -27.67 1.48
N GLY A 37 -9.45 -26.82 2.32
CA GLY A 37 -10.42 -27.25 3.33
C GLY A 37 -9.82 -27.62 4.68
N VAL A 38 -8.54 -27.32 4.94
CA VAL A 38 -7.97 -27.46 6.28
C VAL A 38 -8.38 -26.24 7.11
N PHE A 39 -9.11 -26.44 8.21
CA PHE A 39 -9.58 -25.35 9.05
C PHE A 39 -8.43 -24.62 9.76
N VAL A 40 -8.53 -23.28 9.92
CA VAL A 40 -7.50 -22.42 10.51
C VAL A 40 -7.17 -22.72 11.99
N ASN A 41 -8.08 -23.39 12.71
CA ASN A 41 -7.86 -23.82 14.10
C ASN A 41 -7.10 -25.15 14.20
N ARG A 42 -6.79 -25.80 13.08
CA ARG A 42 -5.98 -27.03 13.06
C ARG A 42 -4.49 -26.66 13.02
N CYS A 43 -3.68 -27.47 13.68
CA CYS A 43 -2.24 -27.39 13.55
C CYS A 43 -1.81 -27.83 12.14
N PHE A 44 -1.31 -26.90 11.31
CA PHE A 44 -0.89 -27.22 9.94
C PHE A 44 0.38 -28.05 9.90
N ASP A 45 1.29 -27.82 10.86
CA ASP A 45 2.57 -28.54 10.95
C ASP A 45 2.36 -30.06 11.23
N GLU A 46 1.31 -30.41 11.94
CA GLU A 46 0.95 -31.82 12.25
C GLU A 46 0.53 -32.61 10.99
N LEU A 47 0.11 -31.91 9.91
CA LEU A 47 -0.23 -32.55 8.64
C LEU A 47 0.95 -33.28 8.00
N ASN A 48 2.18 -32.96 8.38
CA ASN A 48 3.37 -33.71 8.00
C ASN A 48 3.29 -35.19 8.44
N LEU A 49 2.50 -35.47 9.48
CA LEU A 49 2.26 -36.83 10.01
C LEU A 49 0.92 -37.41 9.54
N SER A 50 -0.16 -36.63 9.66
CA SER A 50 -1.53 -37.15 9.42
C SER A 50 -1.97 -37.09 7.95
N ASN A 51 -1.42 -36.16 7.17
CA ASN A 51 -1.75 -36.03 5.75
C ASN A 51 -0.55 -35.53 4.91
N PRO A 52 0.57 -36.27 4.88
CA PRO A 52 1.77 -35.86 4.16
C PRO A 52 1.54 -35.74 2.64
N ALA A 53 0.58 -36.48 2.08
CA ALA A 53 0.24 -36.40 0.66
C ALA A 53 -0.31 -35.02 0.27
N LEU A 54 -1.13 -34.40 1.13
CA LEU A 54 -1.65 -33.06 0.91
C LEU A 54 -0.51 -32.01 0.96
N VAL A 55 0.39 -32.09 1.94
CA VAL A 55 1.56 -31.20 2.05
C VAL A 55 2.45 -31.35 0.83
N ARG A 56 2.76 -32.59 0.45
CA ARG A 56 3.56 -32.89 -0.73
C ARG A 56 2.98 -32.27 -2.00
N SER A 57 1.67 -32.39 -2.21
CA SER A 57 1.03 -31.82 -3.41
C SER A 57 1.19 -30.30 -3.52
N VAL A 58 1.26 -29.57 -2.39
CA VAL A 58 1.54 -28.11 -2.40
C VAL A 58 2.98 -27.83 -2.84
N HIS A 59 3.94 -28.58 -2.30
CA HIS A 59 5.35 -28.46 -2.70
C HIS A 59 5.55 -28.77 -4.19
N GLU A 60 4.93 -29.82 -4.70
CA GLU A 60 5.01 -30.22 -6.11
C GLU A 60 4.46 -29.10 -7.03
N GLU A 61 3.33 -28.48 -6.69
CA GLU A 61 2.76 -27.38 -7.47
C GLU A 61 3.67 -26.14 -7.51
N TYR A 62 4.38 -25.81 -6.42
CA TYR A 62 5.35 -24.72 -6.43
C TYR A 62 6.61 -25.04 -7.26
N LEU A 63 7.08 -26.27 -7.21
CA LEU A 63 8.17 -26.73 -8.08
C LEU A 63 7.76 -26.71 -9.56
N GLU A 64 6.54 -27.13 -9.89
CA GLU A 64 5.97 -27.04 -11.25
C GLU A 64 5.78 -25.58 -11.69
N ALA A 65 5.53 -24.67 -10.75
CA ALA A 65 5.52 -23.23 -11.03
C ALA A 65 6.92 -22.66 -11.31
N GLY A 66 7.98 -23.42 -10.97
CA GLY A 66 9.37 -23.10 -11.25
C GLY A 66 10.15 -22.52 -10.08
N ALA A 67 9.69 -22.71 -8.84
CA ALA A 67 10.44 -22.35 -7.64
C ALA A 67 11.79 -23.11 -7.59
N ASP A 68 12.85 -22.41 -7.23
CA ASP A 68 14.19 -22.97 -7.00
C ASP A 68 14.35 -23.51 -5.59
N ILE A 69 13.61 -22.93 -4.62
CA ILE A 69 13.59 -23.32 -3.21
C ILE A 69 12.12 -23.54 -2.80
N ILE A 70 11.88 -24.60 -2.04
CA ILE A 70 10.61 -24.83 -1.32
C ILE A 70 10.87 -24.83 0.19
N GLU A 71 9.97 -24.17 0.96
CA GLU A 71 10.03 -24.11 2.41
C GLU A 71 9.20 -25.24 3.01
N THR A 72 9.72 -25.91 4.04
CA THR A 72 9.02 -27.02 4.71
C THR A 72 7.77 -26.55 5.42
N ASN A 73 6.76 -27.42 5.57
CA ASN A 73 5.57 -27.13 6.36
C ASN A 73 5.85 -27.26 7.87
N THR A 74 6.72 -26.39 8.39
CA THR A 74 7.22 -26.44 9.77
C THR A 74 7.32 -25.07 10.44
N PHE A 75 6.66 -24.07 9.90
CA PHE A 75 6.68 -22.68 10.39
C PHE A 75 6.37 -22.54 11.88
N GLY A 76 5.40 -23.30 12.39
CA GLY A 76 4.99 -23.31 13.78
C GLY A 76 5.46 -24.56 14.55
N ALA A 77 6.36 -25.38 13.99
CA ALA A 77 6.66 -26.70 14.52
C ALA A 77 7.64 -26.68 15.72
N HIS A 78 7.47 -25.77 16.67
CA HIS A 78 8.18 -25.71 17.94
C HIS A 78 7.22 -25.87 19.12
N ARG A 79 7.77 -26.23 20.30
CA ARG A 79 6.97 -26.60 21.50
C ARG A 79 5.94 -25.57 21.92
N PHE A 80 6.20 -24.25 21.76
CA PHE A 80 5.27 -23.19 22.17
C PHE A 80 4.01 -23.13 21.31
N LYS A 81 4.10 -23.44 20.02
CA LYS A 81 2.94 -23.49 19.10
C LYS A 81 2.31 -24.88 19.00
N LEU A 82 3.09 -25.94 19.11
CA LEU A 82 2.60 -27.32 19.09
C LEU A 82 1.91 -27.71 20.40
N GLY A 83 2.35 -27.16 21.56
CA GLY A 83 1.81 -27.49 22.88
C GLY A 83 0.31 -27.28 23.02
N PRO A 84 -0.28 -26.14 22.64
CA PRO A 84 -1.73 -25.92 22.67
C PRO A 84 -2.55 -26.94 21.86
N HIS A 85 -1.93 -27.65 20.93
CA HIS A 85 -2.53 -28.71 20.13
C HIS A 85 -2.18 -30.13 20.62
N GLY A 86 -1.40 -30.26 21.73
CA GLY A 86 -1.01 -31.54 22.29
C GLY A 86 0.14 -32.26 21.56
N PHE A 87 0.94 -31.54 20.77
CA PHE A 87 2.04 -32.11 19.98
C PHE A 87 3.44 -31.69 20.47
N ASP A 88 3.56 -31.11 21.65
CA ASP A 88 4.83 -30.63 22.24
C ASP A 88 5.90 -31.73 22.37
N GLN A 89 5.49 -33.00 22.54
CA GLN A 89 6.39 -34.14 22.59
C GLN A 89 6.80 -34.69 21.22
N GLN A 90 6.27 -34.10 20.13
CA GLN A 90 6.50 -34.56 18.76
C GLN A 90 7.25 -33.55 17.88
N VAL A 91 7.79 -32.48 18.49
CA VAL A 91 8.49 -31.40 17.79
C VAL A 91 9.51 -31.95 16.77
N ARG A 92 10.48 -32.73 17.23
CA ARG A 92 11.54 -33.29 16.38
C ARG A 92 10.98 -34.18 15.27
N LYS A 93 9.96 -35.02 15.58
CA LYS A 93 9.33 -35.90 14.60
C LYS A 93 8.61 -35.12 13.51
N ILE A 94 7.79 -34.11 13.88
CA ILE A 94 7.03 -33.27 12.92
C ILE A 94 7.97 -32.54 11.98
N ASN A 95 9.07 -31.96 12.49
CA ASN A 95 10.05 -31.26 11.68
C ASN A 95 10.80 -32.20 10.75
N ARG A 96 11.24 -33.36 11.22
CA ARG A 96 11.91 -34.35 10.40
C ARG A 96 11.01 -34.85 9.26
N GLU A 97 9.79 -35.19 9.54
CA GLU A 97 8.86 -35.68 8.51
C GLU A 97 8.46 -34.53 7.55
N GLY A 98 8.30 -33.27 8.02
CA GLY A 98 8.09 -32.11 7.17
C GLY A 98 9.22 -31.88 6.17
N ALA A 99 10.47 -32.00 6.63
CA ALA A 99 11.64 -31.92 5.74
C ALA A 99 11.70 -33.11 4.76
N ARG A 100 11.35 -34.33 5.20
CA ARG A 100 11.30 -35.52 4.31
C ARG A 100 10.24 -35.38 3.23
N VAL A 101 9.03 -34.92 3.57
CA VAL A 101 7.94 -34.68 2.61
C VAL A 101 8.38 -33.65 1.54
N ALA A 102 9.00 -32.56 1.96
CA ALA A 102 9.54 -31.55 1.02
C ALA A 102 10.67 -32.14 0.15
N ARG A 103 11.58 -32.92 0.73
CA ARG A 103 12.67 -33.59 0.00
C ARG A 103 12.13 -34.60 -1.03
N GLU A 104 11.09 -35.38 -0.67
CA GLU A 104 10.44 -36.29 -1.58
C GLU A 104 9.71 -35.56 -2.72
N ALA A 105 9.12 -34.39 -2.47
CA ALA A 105 8.54 -33.55 -3.51
C ALA A 105 9.62 -32.97 -4.43
N ALA A 106 10.72 -32.54 -3.84
CA ALA A 106 11.83 -31.90 -4.58
C ALA A 106 12.47 -32.81 -5.62
N GLN A 107 12.72 -34.09 -5.31
CA GLN A 107 13.33 -35.06 -6.23
C GLN A 107 14.56 -34.51 -6.98
N GLY A 108 15.36 -33.67 -6.34
CA GLY A 108 16.53 -33.00 -6.95
C GLY A 108 16.20 -31.81 -7.88
N ARG A 109 14.93 -31.44 -8.04
CA ARG A 109 14.50 -30.29 -8.88
C ARG A 109 14.71 -28.95 -8.20
N GLY A 110 14.68 -28.91 -6.86
CA GLY A 110 14.82 -27.70 -6.05
C GLY A 110 15.53 -27.96 -4.73
N LEU A 111 15.91 -26.90 -4.04
CA LEU A 111 16.44 -26.93 -2.68
C LEU A 111 15.30 -26.95 -1.67
N VAL A 112 15.58 -27.54 -0.50
CA VAL A 112 14.63 -27.60 0.62
C VAL A 112 15.12 -26.71 1.74
N ALA A 113 14.36 -25.66 2.06
CA ALA A 113 14.62 -24.77 3.19
C ALA A 113 13.78 -25.20 4.40
N GLY A 114 14.44 -25.39 5.55
CA GLY A 114 13.76 -25.67 6.81
C GLY A 114 13.14 -24.41 7.39
N SER A 115 11.82 -24.25 7.27
CA SER A 115 11.07 -23.09 7.76
C SER A 115 11.00 -23.07 9.29
N ILE A 116 11.37 -21.92 9.89
CA ILE A 116 11.37 -21.65 11.32
C ILE A 116 10.73 -20.28 11.56
N GLY A 117 9.51 -20.27 12.10
CA GLY A 117 8.76 -19.05 12.39
C GLY A 117 8.94 -18.53 13.83
N PRO A 118 8.21 -17.45 14.19
CA PRO A 118 8.31 -16.83 15.51
C PRO A 118 7.66 -17.68 16.60
N LEU A 119 8.17 -17.55 17.83
CA LEU A 119 7.65 -18.27 19.01
C LEU A 119 6.20 -17.93 19.35
N GLY A 120 5.69 -16.78 18.86
CA GLY A 120 4.36 -16.28 19.22
C GLY A 120 4.28 -15.72 20.65
N LYS A 121 5.42 -15.57 21.31
CA LYS A 121 5.57 -14.95 22.63
C LYS A 121 6.81 -14.07 22.62
N PRO A 122 6.78 -12.87 23.23
CA PRO A 122 7.96 -12.04 23.38
C PRO A 122 8.93 -12.65 24.37
N LEU A 123 10.22 -12.36 24.19
CA LEU A 123 11.27 -12.73 25.13
C LEU A 123 11.34 -11.73 26.31
N GLU A 124 12.01 -12.13 27.38
CA GLU A 124 12.33 -11.21 28.48
C GLU A 124 13.19 -10.02 27.99
N PRO A 125 13.00 -8.81 28.51
CA PRO A 125 12.12 -8.44 29.63
C PRO A 125 10.67 -8.10 29.23
N LEU A 126 10.33 -8.11 27.92
CA LEU A 126 8.99 -7.75 27.42
C LEU A 126 7.96 -8.87 27.57
N GLY A 127 8.41 -10.09 27.62
CA GLY A 127 7.61 -11.30 27.85
C GLY A 127 8.11 -12.14 28.99
N ASN A 128 7.74 -13.42 28.97
CA ASN A 128 8.06 -14.39 30.01
C ASN A 128 8.87 -15.60 29.51
N VAL A 129 9.43 -15.51 28.32
CA VAL A 129 10.29 -16.54 27.73
C VAL A 129 11.74 -16.07 27.83
N SER A 130 12.58 -16.80 28.53
CA SER A 130 14.01 -16.47 28.58
C SER A 130 14.70 -16.76 27.24
N PHE A 131 15.84 -16.12 27.00
CA PHE A 131 16.64 -16.36 25.78
C PHE A 131 17.05 -17.84 25.66
N ASP A 132 17.44 -18.48 26.76
CA ASP A 132 17.87 -19.89 26.77
C ASP A 132 16.71 -20.84 26.46
N GLU A 133 15.50 -20.56 26.95
CA GLU A 133 14.29 -21.32 26.61
C GLU A 133 13.95 -21.18 25.11
N ALA A 134 14.09 -19.98 24.55
CA ALA A 134 13.92 -19.74 23.13
C ALA A 134 14.95 -20.53 22.30
N VAL A 135 16.22 -20.47 22.67
CA VAL A 135 17.29 -21.26 22.03
C VAL A 135 17.01 -22.76 22.11
N ALA A 136 16.55 -23.26 23.27
CA ALA A 136 16.22 -24.67 23.44
C ALA A 136 15.08 -25.12 22.51
N ALA A 137 14.01 -24.30 22.40
CA ALA A 137 12.86 -24.58 21.54
C ALA A 137 13.25 -24.58 20.04
N TYR A 138 14.02 -23.61 19.59
CA TYR A 138 14.51 -23.56 18.22
C TYR A 138 15.53 -24.67 17.91
N ARG A 139 16.34 -25.06 18.88
CA ARG A 139 17.30 -26.19 18.72
C ARG A 139 16.58 -27.49 18.42
N GLU A 140 15.53 -27.82 19.19
CA GLU A 140 14.75 -29.05 18.99
C GLU A 140 14.12 -29.09 17.59
N GLN A 141 13.63 -27.94 17.10
CA GLN A 141 13.11 -27.77 15.75
C GLN A 141 14.21 -27.96 14.70
N ALA A 142 15.35 -27.28 14.86
CA ALA A 142 16.49 -27.35 13.95
C ALA A 142 17.09 -28.77 13.85
N GLU A 143 17.16 -29.50 14.97
CA GLU A 143 17.59 -30.90 14.97
C GLU A 143 16.71 -31.79 14.09
N GLY A 144 15.38 -31.65 14.22
CA GLY A 144 14.44 -32.40 13.39
C GLY A 144 14.56 -32.06 11.91
N LEU A 145 14.70 -30.78 11.56
CA LEU A 145 14.89 -30.32 10.19
C LEU A 145 16.21 -30.84 9.57
N ALA A 146 17.31 -30.77 10.31
CA ALA A 146 18.60 -31.30 9.89
C ALA A 146 18.56 -32.81 9.63
N GLU A 147 17.91 -33.59 10.52
CA GLU A 147 17.69 -35.02 10.35
C GLU A 147 16.82 -35.35 9.12
N GLY A 148 15.87 -34.50 8.79
CA GLY A 148 15.03 -34.64 7.61
C GLY A 148 15.71 -34.28 6.29
N GLY A 149 16.92 -33.68 6.35
CA GLY A 149 17.78 -33.45 5.20
C GLY A 149 17.47 -32.14 4.45
N VAL A 150 17.30 -31.04 5.18
CA VAL A 150 17.19 -29.69 4.57
C VAL A 150 18.53 -29.23 3.98
N ASP A 151 18.50 -28.35 2.96
CA ASP A 151 19.69 -27.78 2.32
C ASP A 151 20.10 -26.45 2.97
N LEU A 152 19.16 -25.74 3.59
CA LEU A 152 19.37 -24.49 4.31
C LEU A 152 18.26 -24.30 5.36
N PHE A 153 18.44 -23.33 6.25
CA PHE A 153 17.40 -22.92 7.20
C PHE A 153 16.83 -21.57 6.82
N ALA A 154 15.51 -21.44 6.83
CA ALA A 154 14.77 -20.20 6.62
C ALA A 154 14.12 -19.77 7.94
N ILE A 155 14.74 -18.80 8.62
CA ILE A 155 14.15 -18.10 9.76
C ILE A 155 13.28 -17.01 9.15
N GLU A 156 11.96 -17.04 9.38
CA GLU A 156 11.03 -16.18 8.67
C GLU A 156 9.96 -15.55 9.57
N THR A 157 9.43 -14.39 9.14
CA THR A 157 8.34 -13.67 9.80
C THR A 157 8.68 -13.29 11.25
N ILE A 158 9.95 -13.04 11.52
CA ILE A 158 10.41 -12.74 12.88
C ILE A 158 10.14 -11.26 13.21
N PRO A 159 9.43 -11.00 14.33
CA PRO A 159 9.07 -9.63 14.70
C PRO A 159 10.13 -8.87 15.50
N ALA A 160 11.17 -9.57 16.01
CA ALA A 160 12.14 -9.01 16.95
C ALA A 160 13.56 -9.60 16.75
N LEU A 161 14.59 -8.78 16.83
CA LEU A 161 15.98 -9.18 16.65
C LEU A 161 16.47 -10.20 17.69
N ASP A 162 15.97 -10.15 18.93
CA ASP A 162 16.32 -11.11 19.98
C ASP A 162 15.85 -12.53 19.64
N GLN A 163 14.64 -12.69 19.09
CA GLN A 163 14.16 -13.99 18.61
C GLN A 163 14.96 -14.49 17.40
N ALA A 164 15.29 -13.62 16.47
CA ALA A 164 16.18 -13.99 15.35
C ALA A 164 17.53 -14.49 15.86
N ARG A 165 18.10 -13.81 16.86
CA ARG A 165 19.37 -14.21 17.50
C ARG A 165 19.26 -15.56 18.16
N ALA A 166 18.18 -15.83 18.90
CA ALA A 166 17.96 -17.12 19.53
C ALA A 166 17.87 -18.26 18.51
N ALA A 167 17.16 -18.04 17.38
CA ALA A 167 17.05 -19.02 16.30
C ALA A 167 18.39 -19.29 15.62
N VAL A 168 19.15 -18.24 15.28
CA VAL A 168 20.50 -18.38 14.68
C VAL A 168 21.44 -19.13 15.63
N THR A 169 21.43 -18.77 16.92
CA THR A 169 22.24 -19.46 17.96
C THR A 169 21.90 -20.94 18.05
N ALA A 170 20.61 -21.28 18.03
CA ALA A 170 20.13 -22.66 18.09
C ALA A 170 20.56 -23.47 16.85
N ILE A 171 20.40 -22.91 15.66
CA ILE A 171 20.78 -23.57 14.39
C ILE A 171 22.29 -23.80 14.34
N ARG A 172 23.10 -22.81 14.71
CA ARG A 172 24.58 -22.95 14.68
C ARG A 172 25.10 -23.99 15.68
N ALA A 173 24.35 -24.27 16.74
CA ALA A 173 24.67 -25.38 17.64
C ALA A 173 24.42 -26.77 17.03
N VAL A 174 23.63 -26.86 15.95
CA VAL A 174 23.19 -28.11 15.31
C VAL A 174 23.84 -28.30 13.94
N SER A 175 23.97 -27.22 13.15
CA SER A 175 24.31 -27.30 11.73
C SER A 175 25.16 -26.12 11.25
N ALA A 176 26.01 -26.37 10.24
CA ALA A 176 26.75 -25.35 9.50
C ALA A 176 26.07 -24.96 8.16
N LEU A 177 24.88 -25.45 7.87
CA LEU A 177 24.11 -25.11 6.67
C LEU A 177 23.83 -23.60 6.58
N PRO A 178 23.64 -23.05 5.36
CA PRO A 178 23.27 -21.65 5.18
C PRO A 178 22.01 -21.28 5.94
N ILE A 179 21.96 -20.04 6.45
CA ILE A 179 20.80 -19.48 7.13
C ILE A 179 20.33 -18.26 6.36
N THR A 180 19.02 -18.17 6.09
CA THR A 180 18.34 -16.96 5.68
C THR A 180 17.53 -16.42 6.85
N VAL A 181 17.48 -15.10 7.04
CA VAL A 181 16.70 -14.44 8.08
C VAL A 181 15.79 -13.39 7.45
N SER A 182 14.49 -13.59 7.55
CA SER A 182 13.49 -12.64 7.09
C SER A 182 12.71 -12.07 8.27
N MET A 183 12.79 -10.76 8.44
CA MET A 183 12.03 -10.03 9.46
C MET A 183 10.69 -9.58 8.90
N THR A 184 9.75 -9.33 9.80
CA THR A 184 8.46 -8.75 9.43
C THR A 184 8.39 -7.28 9.88
N PHE A 185 7.91 -6.41 8.97
CA PHE A 185 7.82 -4.97 9.20
C PHE A 185 6.36 -4.53 9.11
N THR A 186 5.98 -3.57 9.94
CA THR A 186 4.67 -2.94 9.95
C THR A 186 4.54 -1.93 8.78
N GLU A 187 3.35 -1.39 8.58
CA GLU A 187 3.13 -0.32 7.59
C GLU A 187 3.95 0.94 7.89
N GLU A 188 4.32 1.16 9.15
CA GLU A 188 5.19 2.25 9.58
C GLU A 188 6.66 2.05 9.19
N GLY A 189 7.01 0.89 8.61
CA GLY A 189 8.36 0.58 8.13
C GLY A 189 9.36 0.26 9.24
N THR A 190 8.88 -0.25 10.38
CA THR A 190 9.69 -0.81 11.48
C THR A 190 9.20 -2.21 11.83
N THR A 191 10.00 -3.00 12.54
CA THR A 191 9.51 -4.24 13.17
C THR A 191 8.46 -3.91 14.23
N PHE A 192 7.74 -4.91 14.72
CA PHE A 192 6.76 -4.72 15.79
C PHE A 192 7.36 -4.11 17.07
N TYR A 193 8.68 -4.25 17.25
CA TYR A 193 9.42 -3.73 18.40
C TYR A 193 10.25 -2.49 18.08
N GLY A 194 10.05 -1.89 16.89
CA GLY A 194 10.62 -0.59 16.52
C GLY A 194 11.95 -0.64 15.78
N ASP A 195 12.50 -1.83 15.47
CA ASP A 195 13.74 -1.93 14.71
C ASP A 195 13.53 -1.45 13.27
N LYS A 196 14.44 -0.61 12.78
CA LYS A 196 14.42 -0.15 11.38
C LYS A 196 15.09 -1.16 10.46
N PRO A 197 14.69 -1.25 9.18
CA PRO A 197 15.32 -2.15 8.21
C PRO A 197 16.83 -2.01 8.12
N GLU A 198 17.34 -0.79 8.21
CA GLU A 198 18.77 -0.48 8.18
C GLU A 198 19.50 -1.05 9.41
N ASP A 199 18.89 -0.97 10.59
CA ASP A 199 19.48 -1.44 11.84
C ASP A 199 19.46 -2.97 11.92
N VAL A 200 18.40 -3.60 11.39
CA VAL A 200 18.31 -5.05 11.20
C VAL A 200 19.47 -5.54 10.34
N VAL A 201 19.71 -4.95 9.16
CA VAL A 201 20.81 -5.36 8.28
C VAL A 201 22.15 -5.18 8.97
N ARG A 202 22.41 -4.00 9.58
CA ARG A 202 23.68 -3.75 10.30
C ARG A 202 23.94 -4.78 11.39
N THR A 203 22.90 -5.16 12.14
CA THR A 203 23.02 -6.16 13.21
C THR A 203 23.32 -7.57 12.65
N LEU A 204 22.63 -7.94 11.56
CA LEU A 204 22.82 -9.26 10.95
C LEU A 204 24.12 -9.37 10.13
N GLU A 205 24.73 -8.25 9.71
CA GLU A 205 26.05 -8.27 9.06
C GLU A 205 27.15 -8.93 9.93
N ASP A 206 27.01 -8.82 11.26
CA ASP A 206 27.94 -9.40 12.22
C ASP A 206 27.59 -10.86 12.59
N TRP A 207 26.46 -11.39 12.09
CA TRP A 207 26.06 -12.76 12.37
C TRP A 207 26.45 -13.71 11.24
N ASP A 208 26.56 -14.99 11.56
CA ASP A 208 26.83 -16.03 10.58
C ASP A 208 25.54 -16.42 9.83
N VAL A 209 25.07 -15.51 8.98
CA VAL A 209 23.91 -15.68 8.10
C VAL A 209 24.27 -15.31 6.65
N THR A 210 23.54 -15.86 5.69
CA THR A 210 23.82 -15.70 4.25
C THR A 210 22.94 -14.64 3.60
N VAL A 211 21.65 -14.60 3.98
CA VAL A 211 20.63 -13.72 3.40
C VAL A 211 19.85 -13.05 4.52
N VAL A 212 19.60 -11.76 4.37
CA VAL A 212 18.66 -11.01 5.21
C VAL A 212 17.52 -10.45 4.34
N GLY A 213 16.31 -10.40 4.86
CA GLY A 213 15.21 -9.86 4.08
C GLY A 213 13.97 -9.51 4.86
N ALA A 214 12.90 -9.32 4.11
CA ALA A 214 11.57 -9.05 4.64
C ALA A 214 10.56 -10.04 4.06
N ASN A 215 9.63 -10.50 4.90
CA ASN A 215 8.51 -11.31 4.45
C ASN A 215 7.25 -11.03 5.26
N CYS A 216 6.10 -11.42 4.73
CA CYS A 216 4.78 -11.27 5.36
C CYS A 216 4.40 -9.82 5.71
N SER A 217 3.31 -9.62 6.45
CA SER A 217 2.73 -8.34 6.93
C SER A 217 2.38 -7.33 5.84
N GLN A 218 3.16 -7.23 4.78
CA GLN A 218 3.05 -6.21 3.74
C GLN A 218 2.82 -6.83 2.36
N GLY A 219 2.10 -6.08 1.50
CA GLY A 219 2.06 -6.35 0.07
C GLY A 219 3.35 -5.91 -0.66
N PRO A 220 3.40 -6.10 -1.99
CA PRO A 220 4.63 -5.84 -2.76
C PRO A 220 5.14 -4.40 -2.69
N GLN A 221 4.26 -3.40 -2.63
CA GLN A 221 4.68 -1.98 -2.65
C GLN A 221 5.41 -1.56 -1.36
N PRO A 222 4.84 -1.70 -0.15
CA PRO A 222 5.54 -1.31 1.08
C PRO A 222 6.81 -2.13 1.29
N MET A 223 6.80 -3.41 0.87
CA MET A 223 8.00 -4.26 0.95
C MET A 223 9.13 -3.75 0.06
N LEU A 224 8.83 -3.16 -1.09
CA LEU A 224 9.87 -2.57 -1.94
C LEU A 224 10.62 -1.45 -1.21
N GLU A 225 9.92 -0.58 -0.50
CA GLU A 225 10.54 0.48 0.30
C GLU A 225 11.41 -0.10 1.42
N THR A 226 10.94 -1.14 2.09
CA THR A 226 11.71 -1.88 3.10
C THR A 226 13.00 -2.46 2.51
N VAL A 227 12.94 -3.12 1.35
CA VAL A 227 14.10 -3.71 0.67
C VAL A 227 15.08 -2.63 0.19
N GLN A 228 14.61 -1.49 -0.33
CA GLN A 228 15.45 -0.37 -0.71
C GLN A 228 16.23 0.20 0.48
N ARG A 229 15.58 0.34 1.64
CA ARG A 229 16.23 0.76 2.89
C ARG A 229 17.27 -0.25 3.35
N MET A 230 16.97 -1.55 3.29
CA MET A 230 17.95 -2.61 3.57
C MET A 230 19.15 -2.53 2.64
N ALA A 231 18.91 -2.39 1.34
CA ALA A 231 19.94 -2.32 0.31
C ALA A 231 20.91 -1.14 0.50
N SER A 232 20.42 -0.03 1.05
CA SER A 232 21.25 1.17 1.27
C SER A 232 22.40 0.94 2.26
N VAL A 233 22.36 -0.12 3.07
CA VAL A 233 23.35 -0.42 4.13
C VAL A 233 23.94 -1.83 4.04
N ALA A 234 23.36 -2.73 3.24
CA ALA A 234 23.87 -4.08 3.07
C ALA A 234 25.25 -4.07 2.40
N LYS A 235 26.19 -4.85 2.94
CA LYS A 235 27.57 -4.95 2.44
C LYS A 235 27.90 -6.37 1.98
N ARG A 236 27.80 -7.34 2.88
CA ARG A 236 28.10 -8.75 2.68
C ARG A 236 26.84 -9.58 2.41
N LEU A 237 25.78 -9.26 3.15
CA LEU A 237 24.55 -10.05 3.11
C LEU A 237 23.81 -9.87 1.79
N LYS A 238 23.28 -10.97 1.26
CA LYS A 238 22.33 -10.95 0.16
C LYS A 238 20.94 -10.60 0.68
N LEU A 239 20.09 -10.03 -0.18
CA LEU A 239 18.76 -9.58 0.22
C LEU A 239 17.65 -10.50 -0.29
N SER A 240 16.60 -10.69 0.52
CA SER A 240 15.38 -11.39 0.11
C SER A 240 14.13 -10.51 0.24
N ALA A 241 13.14 -10.76 -0.63
CA ALA A 241 11.83 -10.11 -0.62
C ALA A 241 10.72 -11.13 -0.87
N MET A 242 9.87 -11.38 0.14
CA MET A 242 8.76 -12.34 0.04
C MET A 242 7.45 -11.71 0.56
N PRO A 243 6.79 -10.85 -0.26
CA PRO A 243 5.56 -10.15 0.13
C PRO A 243 4.35 -11.08 0.21
N ASN A 244 3.34 -10.63 0.94
CA ASN A 244 1.99 -11.18 0.84
C ASN A 244 1.37 -10.85 -0.53
N ALA A 245 0.36 -11.62 -0.93
CA ALA A 245 -0.50 -11.24 -2.04
C ALA A 245 -1.45 -10.07 -1.67
N GLY A 246 -0.86 -8.96 -1.20
CA GLY A 246 -1.57 -7.80 -0.66
C GLY A 246 -1.91 -7.93 0.83
N ALA A 247 -2.57 -6.91 1.37
CA ALA A 247 -3.10 -6.96 2.73
C ALA A 247 -4.26 -7.96 2.83
N PRO A 248 -4.36 -8.75 3.93
CA PRO A 248 -5.50 -9.63 4.15
C PRO A 248 -6.78 -8.82 4.36
N ALA A 249 -7.82 -9.13 3.58
CA ALA A 249 -9.17 -8.63 3.80
C ALA A 249 -10.04 -9.73 4.42
N MET A 250 -10.89 -9.38 5.40
CA MET A 250 -11.86 -10.32 5.98
C MET A 250 -13.13 -10.27 5.14
N VAL A 251 -13.48 -11.37 4.46
CA VAL A 251 -14.71 -11.52 3.69
C VAL A 251 -15.42 -12.77 4.18
N ASP A 252 -16.65 -12.64 4.65
CA ASP A 252 -17.47 -13.76 5.18
C ASP A 252 -16.73 -14.66 6.18
N GLY A 253 -15.95 -14.05 7.08
CA GLY A 253 -15.15 -14.76 8.09
C GLY A 253 -13.91 -15.47 7.53
N ARG A 254 -13.50 -15.21 6.28
CA ARG A 254 -12.32 -15.77 5.62
C ARG A 254 -11.32 -14.68 5.25
N TYR A 255 -10.04 -14.97 5.41
CA TYR A 255 -8.97 -14.10 4.89
C TYR A 255 -8.84 -14.29 3.38
N VAL A 256 -9.01 -13.19 2.64
CA VAL A 256 -8.86 -13.13 1.19
C VAL A 256 -7.71 -12.17 0.87
N TYR A 257 -6.86 -12.55 -0.06
CA TYR A 257 -5.76 -11.75 -0.56
C TYR A 257 -6.05 -11.32 -1.99
N LEU A 258 -5.88 -10.03 -2.30
CA LEU A 258 -6.41 -9.43 -3.52
C LEU A 258 -5.34 -9.06 -4.57
N CYS A 259 -4.06 -9.23 -4.24
CA CYS A 259 -2.98 -8.99 -5.19
C CYS A 259 -3.01 -10.07 -6.28
N THR A 260 -3.00 -9.65 -7.55
CA THR A 260 -2.96 -10.60 -8.66
C THR A 260 -1.54 -11.11 -8.92
N PRO A 261 -1.39 -12.30 -9.56
CA PRO A 261 -0.08 -12.82 -9.97
C PRO A 261 0.71 -11.85 -10.86
N GLU A 262 0.05 -11.11 -11.74
CA GLU A 262 0.65 -10.14 -12.66
C GLU A 262 1.20 -8.93 -11.92
N TYR A 263 0.43 -8.41 -10.94
CA TYR A 263 0.87 -7.31 -10.10
C TYR A 263 2.11 -7.69 -9.29
N MET A 264 2.09 -8.83 -8.62
CA MET A 264 3.24 -9.34 -7.86
C MET A 264 4.47 -9.52 -8.75
N ALA A 265 4.32 -10.08 -9.95
CA ALA A 265 5.38 -10.26 -10.91
C ALA A 265 5.99 -8.94 -11.40
N SER A 266 5.20 -7.87 -11.48
CA SER A 266 5.70 -6.53 -11.83
C SER A 266 6.66 -5.98 -10.77
N TYR A 267 6.45 -6.32 -9.50
CA TYR A 267 7.33 -5.94 -8.39
C TYR A 267 8.58 -6.79 -8.29
N ALA A 268 8.59 -8.03 -8.80
CA ALA A 268 9.79 -8.87 -8.78
C ALA A 268 10.99 -8.18 -9.42
N ARG A 269 10.80 -7.52 -10.57
CA ARG A 269 11.85 -6.75 -11.25
C ARG A 269 12.33 -5.57 -10.40
N ARG A 270 11.42 -4.92 -9.67
CA ARG A 270 11.75 -3.79 -8.80
C ARG A 270 12.54 -4.25 -7.58
N PHE A 271 12.18 -5.40 -6.99
CA PHE A 271 12.95 -6.00 -5.89
C PHE A 271 14.38 -6.35 -6.35
N ILE A 272 14.52 -6.93 -7.54
CA ILE A 272 15.84 -7.25 -8.11
C ILE A 272 16.64 -5.96 -8.37
N ALA A 273 16.01 -4.94 -8.96
CA ALA A 273 16.65 -3.64 -9.17
C ALA A 273 17.04 -2.94 -7.86
N ALA A 274 16.31 -3.20 -6.78
CA ALA A 274 16.63 -2.73 -5.43
C ALA A 274 17.73 -3.58 -4.74
N GLY A 275 18.21 -4.66 -5.36
CA GLY A 275 19.29 -5.49 -4.85
C GLY A 275 18.87 -6.83 -4.26
N ALA A 276 17.59 -7.22 -4.34
CA ALA A 276 17.15 -8.54 -3.89
C ALA A 276 17.71 -9.64 -4.80
N THR A 277 18.29 -10.67 -4.21
CA THR A 277 18.81 -11.86 -4.89
C THR A 277 17.95 -13.10 -4.64
N VAL A 278 17.07 -13.06 -3.63
CA VAL A 278 16.06 -14.08 -3.37
C VAL A 278 14.70 -13.39 -3.40
N VAL A 279 13.79 -13.91 -4.21
CA VAL A 279 12.41 -13.40 -4.33
C VAL A 279 11.42 -14.56 -4.24
N GLY A 280 10.29 -14.33 -3.63
CA GLY A 280 9.27 -15.36 -3.46
C GLY A 280 7.94 -14.74 -3.05
N GLY A 281 7.11 -15.52 -2.38
CA GLY A 281 5.83 -15.05 -1.86
C GLY A 281 5.57 -15.51 -0.44
N CYS A 282 4.70 -14.81 0.27
CA CYS A 282 4.21 -15.21 1.59
C CYS A 282 2.68 -15.36 1.55
N CYS A 283 1.96 -15.02 2.61
CA CYS A 283 0.52 -15.27 2.74
C CYS A 283 -0.30 -14.82 1.52
N GLY A 284 -1.25 -15.68 1.12
CA GLY A 284 -2.14 -15.45 -0.03
C GLY A 284 -1.54 -15.71 -1.40
N THR A 285 -0.23 -15.94 -1.51
CA THR A 285 0.38 -16.31 -2.80
C THR A 285 0.07 -17.76 -3.16
N THR A 286 -0.01 -18.04 -4.45
CA THR A 286 -0.35 -19.33 -5.03
C THR A 286 0.68 -19.75 -6.07
N PRO A 287 0.67 -20.99 -6.57
CA PRO A 287 1.55 -21.40 -7.67
C PRO A 287 1.45 -20.50 -8.92
N ALA A 288 0.29 -19.87 -9.17
CA ALA A 288 0.14 -18.89 -10.26
C ALA A 288 1.00 -17.63 -10.03
N HIS A 289 1.04 -17.12 -8.80
CA HIS A 289 1.91 -15.99 -8.43
C HIS A 289 3.38 -16.33 -8.65
N ILE A 290 3.83 -17.48 -8.17
CA ILE A 290 5.22 -17.92 -8.31
C ILE A 290 5.57 -18.16 -9.79
N ARG A 291 4.68 -18.75 -10.59
CA ARG A 291 4.90 -18.95 -12.03
C ARG A 291 5.10 -17.63 -12.77
N ASN A 292 4.29 -16.62 -12.48
CA ASN A 292 4.43 -15.30 -13.10
C ASN A 292 5.69 -14.57 -12.60
N LEU A 293 6.04 -14.73 -11.33
CA LEU A 293 7.28 -14.22 -10.75
C LEU A 293 8.51 -14.86 -11.45
N VAL A 294 8.54 -16.18 -11.57
CA VAL A 294 9.61 -16.93 -12.29
C VAL A 294 9.76 -16.43 -13.73
N ARG A 295 8.66 -16.27 -14.46
CA ARG A 295 8.69 -15.74 -15.83
C ARG A 295 9.28 -14.34 -15.85
N SER A 296 8.89 -13.48 -14.92
CA SER A 296 9.38 -12.10 -14.82
C SER A 296 10.87 -12.06 -14.51
N VAL A 297 11.35 -12.92 -13.61
CA VAL A 297 12.78 -13.04 -13.23
C VAL A 297 13.63 -13.59 -14.38
N ARG A 298 13.19 -14.65 -15.04
CA ARG A 298 13.96 -15.31 -16.13
C ARG A 298 14.02 -14.49 -17.43
N MET A 299 13.10 -13.50 -17.61
CA MET A 299 13.18 -12.54 -18.70
C MET A 299 14.24 -11.45 -18.47
N VAL A 300 14.68 -11.27 -17.25
CA VAL A 300 15.83 -10.42 -16.94
C VAL A 300 17.07 -11.28 -17.20
N GLN A 301 17.71 -11.14 -18.37
CA GLN A 301 19.03 -11.72 -18.60
C GLN A 301 19.97 -11.22 -17.51
N PRO A 302 20.85 -12.07 -16.96
CA PRO A 302 21.86 -11.61 -16.04
C PRO A 302 22.69 -10.54 -16.78
N ALA A 303 22.55 -9.29 -16.37
CA ALA A 303 23.49 -8.26 -16.76
C ALA A 303 24.85 -8.74 -16.24
N ARG A 304 25.72 -9.12 -17.17
CA ARG A 304 27.13 -9.27 -16.90
C ARG A 304 27.60 -8.01 -16.18
N GLU A 305 28.18 -8.22 -14.99
CA GLU A 305 28.69 -7.18 -14.12
C GLU A 305 27.65 -6.09 -13.83
N VAL A 306 27.05 -6.14 -12.64
CA VAL A 306 26.63 -4.94 -11.97
C VAL A 306 27.93 -4.14 -11.71
N VAL A 307 28.39 -3.46 -12.75
CA VAL A 307 28.90 -2.13 -12.54
C VAL A 307 27.75 -1.49 -11.76
N THR A 308 27.99 -1.15 -10.51
CA THR A 308 27.28 -0.12 -9.80
C THR A 308 27.53 1.16 -10.60
N VAL A 309 26.93 1.24 -11.76
CA VAL A 309 26.42 2.49 -12.24
C VAL A 309 25.19 2.66 -11.32
N VAL A 310 25.46 3.21 -10.12
CA VAL A 310 24.67 4.38 -9.79
C VAL A 310 24.59 5.10 -11.13
N PRO A 311 23.44 5.19 -11.80
CA PRO A 311 23.34 6.24 -12.77
C PRO A 311 23.63 7.47 -11.90
N GLN A 312 24.84 7.98 -11.95
CA GLN A 312 24.94 9.37 -12.18
C GLN A 312 24.20 9.47 -13.53
N VAL A 313 22.86 9.54 -13.44
CA VAL A 313 22.12 10.43 -14.26
C VAL A 313 22.90 11.72 -14.03
N ALA A 314 23.85 11.96 -14.94
CA ALA A 314 24.38 13.29 -15.14
C ALA A 314 23.11 14.09 -15.09
N ALA A 315 23.00 14.98 -14.10
CA ALA A 315 21.79 15.73 -13.85
C ALA A 315 21.47 16.38 -15.20
N LYS A 316 20.69 15.64 -16.04
CA LYS A 316 20.20 16.16 -17.30
C LYS A 316 19.36 17.29 -16.80
N GLU A 317 19.74 18.52 -17.15
CA GLU A 317 19.15 19.75 -16.69
C GLU A 317 17.65 19.55 -16.59
N THR A 318 17.15 19.48 -15.34
CA THR A 318 15.72 19.51 -15.10
C THR A 318 15.31 20.92 -15.46
N LEU A 319 14.49 21.06 -16.49
CA LEU A 319 13.93 22.36 -16.80
C LEU A 319 13.16 22.87 -15.59
N PRO A 320 13.30 24.15 -15.23
CA PRO A 320 12.55 24.69 -14.11
C PRO A 320 11.04 24.54 -14.38
N PRO A 321 10.25 24.14 -13.36
CA PRO A 321 8.80 24.02 -13.52
C PRO A 321 8.17 25.38 -13.79
N ILE A 322 7.01 25.38 -14.45
CA ILE A 322 6.20 26.59 -14.65
C ILE A 322 5.78 27.13 -13.26
N PRO A 323 5.94 28.42 -12.97
CA PRO A 323 5.49 29.03 -11.72
C PRO A 323 3.99 28.75 -11.47
N ARG A 324 3.63 28.50 -10.21
CA ARG A 324 2.25 28.11 -9.85
C ARG A 324 1.20 29.08 -10.43
N GLU A 325 1.42 30.38 -10.29
CA GLU A 325 0.51 31.45 -10.74
C GLU A 325 0.29 31.49 -12.26
N GLU A 326 1.15 30.85 -13.02
CA GLU A 326 1.06 30.79 -14.50
C GLU A 326 0.32 29.53 -14.99
N LYS A 327 0.08 28.55 -14.10
CA LYS A 327 -0.49 27.25 -14.47
C LYS A 327 -1.97 27.31 -14.83
N SER A 328 -2.77 28.08 -14.09
CA SER A 328 -4.22 28.21 -14.31
C SER A 328 -4.79 29.51 -13.73
N PRO A 329 -6.03 29.91 -14.12
CA PRO A 329 -6.75 31.00 -13.45
C PRO A 329 -6.94 30.74 -11.95
N LEU A 330 -7.33 29.54 -11.55
CA LEU A 330 -7.47 29.15 -10.14
C LEU A 330 -6.14 29.30 -9.40
N ALA A 331 -5.04 28.77 -9.94
CA ALA A 331 -3.71 28.88 -9.34
C ALA A 331 -3.25 30.34 -9.16
N ARG A 332 -3.56 31.17 -10.14
CA ARG A 332 -3.28 32.62 -10.11
C ARG A 332 -4.04 33.36 -9.03
N ASN A 333 -5.30 32.99 -8.81
CA ASN A 333 -6.19 33.65 -7.85
C ASN A 333 -5.94 33.16 -6.42
N MET A 334 -5.46 31.93 -6.25
CA MET A 334 -5.23 31.31 -4.97
C MET A 334 -4.14 32.06 -4.18
N GLY A 335 -4.52 32.56 -3.00
CA GLY A 335 -3.66 33.41 -2.15
C GLY A 335 -3.76 34.93 -2.48
N LYS A 336 -4.49 35.33 -3.55
CA LYS A 336 -4.78 36.75 -3.86
C LYS A 336 -6.20 37.16 -3.50
N LYS A 337 -7.13 36.22 -3.62
CA LYS A 337 -8.51 36.36 -3.16
C LYS A 337 -8.98 35.06 -2.54
N PHE A 338 -10.08 35.10 -1.82
CA PHE A 338 -10.76 33.90 -1.38
C PHE A 338 -11.36 33.19 -2.60
N VAL A 339 -10.93 31.97 -2.92
CA VAL A 339 -11.39 31.23 -4.09
C VAL A 339 -12.51 30.25 -3.72
N VAL A 340 -13.46 30.04 -4.64
CA VAL A 340 -14.56 29.11 -4.43
C VAL A 340 -14.60 28.09 -5.55
N SER A 341 -14.66 26.81 -5.20
CA SER A 341 -14.95 25.73 -6.13
C SER A 341 -16.21 24.95 -5.73
N VAL A 342 -16.92 24.40 -6.73
CA VAL A 342 -18.16 23.63 -6.51
C VAL A 342 -18.02 22.28 -7.19
N GLU A 343 -18.40 21.21 -6.48
CA GLU A 343 -18.37 19.85 -7.04
C GLU A 343 -19.61 19.53 -7.87
N LEU A 344 -19.39 18.90 -9.02
CA LEU A 344 -20.41 18.31 -9.87
C LEU A 344 -20.08 16.86 -10.19
N ASP A 345 -20.96 15.96 -9.83
CA ASP A 345 -20.85 14.55 -10.20
C ASP A 345 -21.12 14.35 -11.70
N PRO A 346 -20.30 13.54 -12.39
CA PRO A 346 -20.58 13.13 -13.76
C PRO A 346 -21.91 12.37 -13.88
N PRO A 347 -22.63 12.49 -15.03
CA PRO A 347 -23.85 11.74 -15.25
C PRO A 347 -23.56 10.23 -15.41
N LYS A 348 -24.57 9.41 -15.12
CA LYS A 348 -24.49 7.94 -15.33
C LYS A 348 -24.55 7.55 -16.82
N GLY A 349 -25.05 8.42 -17.67
CA GLY A 349 -25.19 8.21 -19.11
C GLY A 349 -24.31 9.16 -19.93
N ALA A 350 -24.50 9.17 -21.25
CA ALA A 350 -23.74 9.99 -22.18
C ALA A 350 -24.24 11.44 -22.31
N ASP A 351 -25.42 11.76 -21.76
CA ASP A 351 -25.97 13.12 -21.83
C ASP A 351 -25.42 13.98 -20.69
N ALA A 352 -24.58 14.95 -21.05
CA ALA A 352 -24.00 15.94 -20.16
C ALA A 352 -24.85 17.23 -20.05
N GLY A 353 -25.94 17.40 -20.79
CA GLY A 353 -26.66 18.67 -20.94
C GLY A 353 -26.95 19.34 -19.60
N ARG A 354 -27.64 18.63 -18.70
CA ARG A 354 -27.99 19.16 -17.37
C ARG A 354 -26.78 19.55 -16.51
N ILE A 355 -25.66 18.86 -16.67
CA ILE A 355 -24.44 19.18 -15.89
C ILE A 355 -23.75 20.40 -16.49
N ILE A 356 -23.78 20.56 -17.82
CA ILE A 356 -23.30 21.77 -18.49
C ILE A 356 -24.13 23.01 -18.09
N ASP A 357 -25.47 22.89 -18.01
CA ASP A 357 -26.33 23.97 -17.51
C ASP A 357 -25.96 24.38 -16.07
N ARG A 358 -25.66 23.41 -15.21
CA ARG A 358 -25.19 23.66 -13.84
C ARG A 358 -23.82 24.33 -13.80
N ALA A 359 -22.89 23.91 -14.67
CA ALA A 359 -21.59 24.57 -14.81
C ALA A 359 -21.73 26.01 -15.31
N GLN A 360 -22.68 26.26 -16.23
CA GLN A 360 -23.02 27.61 -16.69
C GLN A 360 -23.56 28.45 -15.53
N TYR A 361 -24.45 27.89 -14.70
CA TYR A 361 -24.96 28.56 -13.50
C TYR A 361 -23.83 28.85 -12.49
N CYS A 362 -22.85 27.95 -12.31
CA CYS A 362 -21.66 28.22 -11.49
C CYS A 362 -20.91 29.44 -12.02
N LYS A 363 -20.64 29.51 -13.33
CA LYS A 363 -19.93 30.62 -13.97
C LYS A 363 -20.66 31.95 -13.79
N GLU A 364 -21.96 31.96 -14.00
CA GLU A 364 -22.81 33.15 -13.83
C GLU A 364 -22.84 33.67 -12.39
N ASN A 365 -22.57 32.78 -11.42
CA ASN A 365 -22.45 33.11 -10.00
C ASN A 365 -21.00 33.29 -9.53
N GLU A 366 -20.07 33.55 -10.44
CA GLU A 366 -18.65 33.89 -10.18
C GLU A 366 -17.89 32.81 -9.38
N ILE A 367 -18.29 31.52 -9.52
CA ILE A 367 -17.52 30.38 -9.00
C ILE A 367 -16.18 30.28 -9.78
N ASP A 368 -15.06 30.19 -9.06
CA ASP A 368 -13.73 30.19 -9.66
C ASP A 368 -13.43 28.90 -10.43
N ALA A 369 -13.89 27.75 -9.95
CA ALA A 369 -13.67 26.47 -10.61
C ALA A 369 -14.77 25.45 -10.28
N VAL A 370 -14.94 24.46 -11.18
CA VAL A 370 -15.84 23.33 -10.98
C VAL A 370 -15.02 22.05 -10.78
N ASN A 371 -15.22 21.39 -9.65
CA ASN A 371 -14.67 20.07 -9.37
C ASN A 371 -15.49 18.98 -10.07
N VAL A 372 -14.82 18.01 -10.67
CA VAL A 372 -15.48 16.88 -11.32
C VAL A 372 -14.95 15.58 -10.71
N ALA A 373 -15.81 14.87 -9.97
CA ALA A 373 -15.47 13.64 -9.29
C ALA A 373 -15.18 12.48 -10.27
N ASP A 374 -14.13 11.69 -10.04
CA ASP A 374 -13.75 10.55 -10.86
C ASP A 374 -14.33 9.24 -10.31
N GLY A 375 -15.43 8.78 -10.91
CA GLY A 375 -16.10 7.54 -10.52
C GLY A 375 -16.48 7.48 -9.03
N PRO A 376 -17.24 8.48 -8.51
CA PRO A 376 -17.56 8.54 -7.08
C PRO A 376 -18.26 7.26 -6.61
N ARG A 377 -17.86 6.77 -5.43
CA ARG A 377 -18.30 5.49 -4.85
C ARG A 377 -18.02 4.29 -5.76
N ALA A 378 -16.92 4.33 -6.53
CA ALA A 378 -16.56 3.28 -7.47
C ALA A 378 -17.69 2.87 -8.44
N SER A 379 -18.53 3.85 -8.85
CA SER A 379 -19.62 3.61 -9.80
C SER A 379 -19.27 4.06 -11.21
N ALA A 380 -19.76 3.33 -12.22
CA ALA A 380 -19.55 3.69 -13.61
C ALA A 380 -20.32 4.96 -13.97
N ARG A 381 -19.59 5.97 -14.46
CA ARG A 381 -20.12 7.28 -14.88
C ARG A 381 -19.37 7.76 -16.12
N MET A 382 -19.84 8.84 -16.71
CA MET A 382 -19.08 9.58 -17.74
C MET A 382 -17.69 9.91 -17.19
N SER A 383 -16.65 9.79 -18.02
CA SER A 383 -15.28 10.16 -17.63
C SER A 383 -15.21 11.59 -17.11
N ALA A 384 -14.62 11.77 -15.92
CA ALA A 384 -14.41 13.10 -15.34
C ALA A 384 -13.59 14.00 -16.25
N GLN A 385 -12.54 13.45 -16.88
CA GLN A 385 -11.71 14.17 -17.85
C GLN A 385 -12.54 14.67 -19.03
N SER A 386 -13.38 13.83 -19.62
CA SER A 386 -14.24 14.20 -20.74
C SER A 386 -15.21 15.31 -20.36
N LEU A 387 -15.80 15.22 -19.16
CA LEU A 387 -16.73 16.23 -18.67
C LEU A 387 -16.04 17.58 -18.39
N CYS A 388 -14.82 17.56 -17.80
CA CYS A 388 -14.01 18.77 -17.63
C CYS A 388 -13.75 19.48 -18.98
N VAL A 389 -13.36 18.72 -20.01
CA VAL A 389 -13.15 19.27 -21.37
C VAL A 389 -14.43 19.90 -21.92
N LEU A 390 -15.58 19.22 -21.77
CA LEU A 390 -16.89 19.76 -22.19
C LEU A 390 -17.25 21.05 -21.46
N MET A 391 -17.00 21.14 -20.16
CA MET A 391 -17.26 22.35 -19.37
C MET A 391 -16.35 23.50 -19.80
N GLN A 392 -15.05 23.27 -19.96
CA GLN A 392 -14.13 24.30 -20.41
C GLN A 392 -14.46 24.80 -21.80
N THR A 393 -14.76 23.90 -22.75
CA THR A 393 -15.02 24.27 -24.15
C THR A 393 -16.39 24.91 -24.38
N LYS A 394 -17.45 24.45 -23.70
CA LYS A 394 -18.81 24.92 -23.87
C LYS A 394 -19.17 26.09 -22.97
N VAL A 395 -18.66 26.10 -21.76
CA VAL A 395 -18.98 27.10 -20.73
C VAL A 395 -17.84 28.09 -20.53
N GLY A 396 -16.60 27.63 -20.63
CA GLY A 396 -15.40 28.44 -20.35
C GLY A 396 -15.24 28.71 -18.84
N VAL A 397 -15.61 27.76 -17.99
CA VAL A 397 -15.34 27.75 -16.55
C VAL A 397 -14.08 26.94 -16.28
N ASP A 398 -13.21 27.36 -15.36
CA ASP A 398 -12.06 26.56 -14.96
C ASP A 398 -12.50 25.29 -14.23
N THR A 399 -11.78 24.19 -14.39
CA THR A 399 -12.17 22.90 -13.81
C THR A 399 -11.05 22.30 -12.97
N ILE A 400 -11.42 21.55 -11.94
CA ILE A 400 -10.53 20.71 -11.15
C ILE A 400 -10.90 19.26 -11.45
N LEU A 401 -10.05 18.58 -12.20
CA LEU A 401 -10.21 17.17 -12.50
C LEU A 401 -9.81 16.34 -11.26
N HIS A 402 -10.74 15.64 -10.63
CA HIS A 402 -10.38 14.57 -9.70
C HIS A 402 -9.83 13.40 -10.50
N TYR A 403 -8.72 12.85 -10.11
CA TYR A 403 -8.08 11.77 -10.82
C TYR A 403 -7.71 10.66 -9.87
N THR A 404 -8.25 9.44 -10.11
CA THR A 404 -8.05 8.27 -9.25
C THR A 404 -7.00 7.32 -9.80
N CYS A 405 -6.32 6.60 -8.88
CA CYS A 405 -5.37 5.53 -9.22
C CYS A 405 -6.05 4.17 -9.43
N ARG A 406 -7.35 4.06 -9.14
CA ARG A 406 -8.09 2.80 -9.07
C ARG A 406 -8.18 2.04 -10.38
N ASP A 407 -8.50 2.74 -11.47
CA ASP A 407 -8.94 2.12 -12.72
C ASP A 407 -7.87 2.10 -13.81
N ARG A 408 -6.69 2.69 -13.56
CA ARG A 408 -5.66 2.95 -14.57
C ARG A 408 -4.30 2.44 -14.12
N ASN A 409 -3.60 1.77 -15.02
CA ASN A 409 -2.20 1.39 -14.81
C ASN A 409 -1.27 2.59 -15.02
N LEU A 410 0.00 2.44 -14.65
CA LEU A 410 1.01 3.49 -14.71
C LEU A 410 1.18 4.11 -16.12
N LEU A 411 1.04 3.31 -17.18
CA LEU A 411 1.11 3.81 -18.56
C LEU A 411 -0.15 4.63 -18.88
N GLY A 412 -1.33 4.12 -18.52
CA GLY A 412 -2.60 4.81 -18.71
C GLY A 412 -2.65 6.13 -17.95
N ILE A 413 -2.17 6.16 -16.70
CA ILE A 413 -2.08 7.39 -15.89
C ILE A 413 -1.25 8.46 -16.61
N GLN A 414 -0.04 8.14 -17.06
CA GLN A 414 0.82 9.11 -17.73
C GLN A 414 0.24 9.57 -19.08
N SER A 415 -0.32 8.64 -19.86
CA SER A 415 -0.98 8.94 -21.13
C SER A 415 -2.18 9.88 -20.94
N ASP A 416 -3.04 9.59 -19.96
CA ASP A 416 -4.21 10.42 -19.65
C ASP A 416 -3.81 11.82 -19.17
N LEU A 417 -2.78 11.93 -18.30
CA LEU A 417 -2.30 13.23 -17.82
C LEU A 417 -1.70 14.09 -18.93
N LEU A 418 -0.93 13.50 -19.85
CA LEU A 418 -0.43 14.18 -21.05
C LEU A 418 -1.59 14.64 -21.93
N GLY A 419 -2.58 13.76 -22.17
CA GLY A 419 -3.78 14.06 -22.93
C GLY A 419 -4.64 15.15 -22.27
N ALA A 420 -4.85 15.08 -20.95
CA ALA A 420 -5.57 16.09 -20.19
C ALA A 420 -4.91 17.47 -20.33
N TYR A 421 -3.59 17.53 -20.19
CA TYR A 421 -2.84 18.76 -20.37
C TYR A 421 -2.95 19.33 -21.80
N ALA A 422 -2.83 18.48 -22.81
CA ALA A 422 -2.98 18.85 -24.20
C ALA A 422 -4.39 19.40 -24.51
N LEU A 423 -5.41 18.89 -23.84
CA LEU A 423 -6.81 19.34 -23.94
C LEU A 423 -7.13 20.60 -23.10
N GLY A 424 -6.15 21.18 -22.43
CA GLY A 424 -6.30 22.41 -21.66
C GLY A 424 -6.61 22.24 -20.18
N LEU A 425 -6.72 21.01 -19.65
CA LEU A 425 -6.93 20.78 -18.23
C LEU A 425 -5.64 21.06 -17.46
N ARG A 426 -5.74 21.88 -16.42
CA ARG A 426 -4.58 22.36 -15.66
C ARG A 426 -4.66 21.98 -14.18
N ASN A 427 -5.83 22.04 -13.54
CA ASN A 427 -5.95 21.73 -12.13
C ASN A 427 -6.37 20.27 -11.98
N ILE A 428 -5.55 19.48 -11.27
CA ILE A 428 -5.79 18.05 -11.04
C ILE A 428 -5.68 17.75 -9.55
N LEU A 429 -6.75 17.18 -9.00
CA LEU A 429 -6.77 16.69 -7.61
C LEU A 429 -6.41 15.21 -7.58
N ALA A 430 -5.24 14.89 -7.01
CA ALA A 430 -4.77 13.53 -6.86
C ALA A 430 -5.48 12.80 -5.72
N ILE A 431 -6.21 11.75 -6.05
CA ILE A 431 -6.89 10.88 -5.07
C ILE A 431 -6.56 9.41 -5.33
N THR A 432 -6.57 8.60 -4.28
CA THR A 432 -6.35 7.14 -4.44
C THR A 432 -7.56 6.49 -5.10
N GLY A 433 -8.76 6.90 -4.74
CA GLY A 433 -10.04 6.36 -5.20
C GLY A 433 -10.58 5.27 -4.27
N ASP A 434 -11.91 5.17 -4.19
CA ASP A 434 -12.61 4.15 -3.43
C ASP A 434 -12.39 2.77 -4.06
N PRO A 435 -12.23 1.69 -3.27
CA PRO A 435 -12.09 0.35 -3.81
C PRO A 435 -13.37 -0.09 -4.55
N PRO A 436 -13.26 -0.88 -5.65
CA PRO A 436 -14.40 -1.36 -6.44
C PRO A 436 -15.47 -2.09 -5.62
N LYS A 437 -15.08 -2.73 -4.53
CA LYS A 437 -15.98 -3.42 -3.58
C LYS A 437 -17.07 -2.54 -2.98
N LEU A 438 -16.88 -1.22 -2.94
CA LEU A 438 -17.88 -0.26 -2.46
C LEU A 438 -18.85 0.21 -3.54
N GLY A 439 -18.63 -0.20 -4.80
CA GLY A 439 -19.35 0.28 -5.97
C GLY A 439 -20.25 -0.75 -6.63
N ASP A 440 -20.72 -0.38 -7.83
CA ASP A 440 -21.65 -1.18 -8.63
C ASP A 440 -21.02 -2.48 -9.21
N TYR A 441 -19.67 -2.55 -9.27
CA TYR A 441 -18.91 -3.68 -9.82
C TYR A 441 -17.85 -4.16 -8.83
N PRO A 442 -18.24 -4.88 -7.76
CA PRO A 442 -17.31 -5.26 -6.68
C PRO A 442 -16.18 -6.20 -7.13
N ASP A 443 -16.38 -6.91 -8.25
CA ASP A 443 -15.41 -7.83 -8.84
C ASP A 443 -14.52 -7.17 -9.91
N ALA A 444 -14.69 -5.89 -10.18
CA ALA A 444 -13.80 -5.16 -11.10
C ALA A 444 -12.37 -5.13 -10.55
N THR A 445 -11.39 -5.33 -11.43
CA THR A 445 -9.97 -5.30 -11.05
C THR A 445 -9.55 -3.90 -10.62
N ALA A 446 -9.14 -3.74 -9.38
CA ALA A 446 -8.49 -2.54 -8.90
C ALA A 446 -7.01 -2.58 -9.31
N VAL A 447 -6.54 -1.54 -9.98
CA VAL A 447 -5.16 -1.49 -10.51
C VAL A 447 -4.18 -1.00 -9.46
N TYR A 448 -4.39 0.21 -8.95
CA TYR A 448 -3.58 0.83 -7.89
C TYR A 448 -2.05 0.63 -8.05
N ASP A 449 -1.51 0.79 -9.26
CA ASP A 449 -0.05 0.78 -9.48
C ASP A 449 0.66 1.84 -8.64
N VAL A 450 -0.06 2.89 -8.26
CA VAL A 450 0.37 3.96 -7.35
C VAL A 450 -0.80 4.38 -6.47
N ASP A 451 -0.50 5.02 -5.34
CA ASP A 451 -1.45 5.77 -4.54
C ASP A 451 -1.45 7.27 -4.91
N SER A 452 -2.18 8.08 -4.16
CA SER A 452 -2.23 9.54 -4.39
C SER A 452 -0.86 10.22 -4.30
N ILE A 453 0.06 9.74 -3.47
CA ILE A 453 1.42 10.27 -3.36
C ILE A 453 2.23 9.92 -4.62
N GLY A 454 2.13 8.68 -5.08
CA GLY A 454 2.74 8.24 -6.33
C GLY A 454 2.20 9.00 -7.54
N LEU A 455 0.90 9.27 -7.58
CA LEU A 455 0.26 10.08 -8.62
C LEU A 455 0.77 11.53 -8.61
N ILE A 456 0.93 12.14 -7.44
CA ILE A 456 1.51 13.48 -7.30
C ILE A 456 2.94 13.51 -7.85
N ARG A 457 3.77 12.50 -7.51
CA ARG A 457 5.14 12.39 -8.05
C ARG A 457 5.15 12.28 -9.58
N ILE A 458 4.23 11.52 -10.18
CA ILE A 458 4.11 11.45 -11.64
C ILE A 458 3.85 12.83 -12.21
N MET A 459 2.87 13.57 -11.69
CA MET A 459 2.56 14.92 -12.17
C MET A 459 3.72 15.90 -11.96
N ASP A 460 4.44 15.79 -10.86
CA ASP A 460 5.63 16.59 -10.60
C ASP A 460 6.75 16.30 -11.61
N HIS A 461 7.01 15.04 -11.93
CA HIS A 461 7.95 14.67 -12.99
C HIS A 461 7.54 15.26 -14.35
N LEU A 462 6.26 15.18 -14.71
CA LEU A 462 5.73 15.78 -15.94
C LEU A 462 5.89 17.31 -15.93
N ASN A 463 5.71 17.97 -14.78
CA ASN A 463 5.95 19.40 -14.60
C ASN A 463 7.44 19.78 -14.75
N HIS A 464 8.36 18.81 -14.67
CA HIS A 464 9.79 18.99 -14.95
C HIS A 464 10.22 18.48 -16.34
N GLY A 465 9.26 18.21 -17.23
CA GLY A 465 9.52 17.76 -18.60
C GLY A 465 10.01 16.32 -18.72
N ARG A 466 9.67 15.45 -17.75
CA ARG A 466 10.08 14.04 -17.70
C ARG A 466 8.91 13.14 -17.38
N ASP A 467 8.97 11.89 -17.86
CA ASP A 467 8.12 10.82 -17.35
C ASP A 467 8.66 10.25 -16.03
N LEU A 468 7.92 9.34 -15.40
CA LEU A 468 8.35 8.72 -14.12
C LEU A 468 9.63 7.87 -14.28
N ALA A 469 9.94 7.37 -15.48
CA ALA A 469 11.18 6.63 -15.77
C ALA A 469 12.38 7.57 -16.04
N GLY A 470 12.15 8.90 -16.03
CA GLY A 470 13.18 9.91 -16.26
C GLY A 470 13.42 10.23 -17.72
N ASN A 471 12.62 9.71 -18.66
CA ASN A 471 12.73 10.04 -20.07
C ASN A 471 12.20 11.46 -20.33
N ALA A 472 12.87 12.22 -21.20
CA ALA A 472 12.40 13.54 -21.58
C ALA A 472 11.10 13.43 -22.40
N ILE A 473 10.09 14.23 -22.03
CA ILE A 473 8.79 14.32 -22.74
C ILE A 473 8.62 15.62 -23.51
N GLY A 474 9.61 16.50 -23.47
CA GLY A 474 9.56 17.84 -24.06
C GLY A 474 9.56 18.95 -23.01
N PRO A 475 8.91 20.09 -23.28
CA PRO A 475 8.84 21.17 -22.31
C PRO A 475 8.09 20.77 -21.03
N PRO A 476 8.39 21.43 -19.88
CA PRO A 476 7.66 21.25 -18.64
C PRO A 476 6.16 21.43 -18.81
N LEU A 477 5.36 20.60 -18.14
CA LEU A 477 3.92 20.81 -18.06
C LEU A 477 3.60 21.82 -16.93
N GLY A 478 2.44 22.43 -17.02
CA GLY A 478 1.92 23.37 -16.01
C GLY A 478 0.71 22.76 -15.29
N ILE A 479 0.83 21.55 -14.78
CA ILE A 479 -0.24 20.94 -13.96
C ILE A 479 -0.21 21.57 -12.58
N HIS A 480 -1.33 22.17 -12.15
CA HIS A 480 -1.55 22.65 -10.78
C HIS A 480 -2.03 21.49 -9.95
N ILE A 481 -1.18 20.99 -9.06
CA ILE A 481 -1.34 19.71 -8.37
C ILE A 481 -2.03 19.89 -7.04
N GLY A 482 -3.26 19.39 -6.90
CA GLY A 482 -4.00 19.34 -5.64
C GLY A 482 -3.92 17.98 -4.95
N CYS A 483 -4.11 17.98 -3.63
CA CYS A 483 -4.26 16.76 -2.85
C CYS A 483 -5.38 16.89 -1.81
N GLY A 484 -5.94 15.73 -1.40
CA GLY A 484 -6.95 15.67 -0.35
C GLY A 484 -6.33 15.56 1.05
N ALA A 485 -7.02 16.09 2.08
CA ALA A 485 -6.75 15.84 3.50
C ALA A 485 -8.07 15.73 4.27
N ASP A 486 -8.04 15.01 5.39
CA ASP A 486 -9.23 14.82 6.24
C ASP A 486 -8.94 15.28 7.68
N PRO A 487 -9.36 16.52 8.02
CA PRO A 487 -9.18 17.08 9.37
C PRO A 487 -9.91 16.31 10.46
N SER A 488 -10.89 15.47 10.10
CA SER A 488 -11.74 14.72 11.04
C SER A 488 -11.21 13.33 11.37
N LYS A 489 -10.01 12.96 10.87
CA LYS A 489 -9.41 11.65 11.16
C LYS A 489 -9.13 11.48 12.65
N PRO A 490 -9.45 10.29 13.22
CA PRO A 490 -9.14 9.99 14.62
C PRO A 490 -7.64 10.10 14.95
N ASP A 491 -6.77 9.69 14.03
CA ASP A 491 -5.31 9.87 14.09
C ASP A 491 -4.90 11.04 13.20
N LEU A 492 -5.03 12.25 13.74
CA LEU A 492 -4.71 13.48 13.02
C LEU A 492 -3.21 13.64 12.76
N GLU A 493 -2.35 13.11 13.63
CA GLU A 493 -0.90 13.15 13.42
C GLU A 493 -0.49 12.31 12.20
N LYS A 494 -1.09 11.13 12.04
CA LYS A 494 -0.88 10.29 10.86
C LYS A 494 -1.36 10.99 9.58
N GLU A 495 -2.50 11.66 9.62
CA GLU A 495 -3.01 12.43 8.48
C GLU A 495 -2.08 13.59 8.11
N VAL A 496 -1.56 14.30 9.10
CA VAL A 496 -0.58 15.39 8.89
C VAL A 496 0.71 14.86 8.28
N ARG A 497 1.29 13.78 8.82
CA ARG A 497 2.49 13.16 8.22
C ARG A 497 2.26 12.75 6.76
N ARG A 498 1.09 12.17 6.46
CA ARG A 498 0.73 11.82 5.09
C ARG A 498 0.57 13.04 4.18
N LEU A 499 0.04 14.14 4.71
CA LEU A 499 -0.03 15.41 3.99
C LEU A 499 1.36 15.99 3.72
N GLU A 500 2.27 15.93 4.68
CA GLU A 500 3.68 16.35 4.49
C GLU A 500 4.34 15.59 3.33
N GLU A 501 4.10 14.27 3.24
CA GLU A 501 4.60 13.46 2.13
C GLU A 501 4.00 13.87 0.78
N LYS A 502 2.70 14.22 0.73
CA LYS A 502 2.03 14.73 -0.48
C LYS A 502 2.62 16.06 -0.93
N ILE A 503 2.86 16.99 0.01
CA ILE A 503 3.48 18.28 -0.30
C ILE A 503 4.93 18.08 -0.77
N LYS A 504 5.71 17.24 -0.07
CA LYS A 504 7.07 16.89 -0.49
C LYS A 504 7.12 16.20 -1.86
N ALA A 505 6.07 15.49 -2.25
CA ALA A 505 5.94 14.86 -3.56
C ALA A 505 5.59 15.83 -4.68
N GLY A 506 5.20 17.09 -4.38
CA GLY A 506 4.91 18.15 -5.35
C GLY A 506 3.47 18.70 -5.32
N ALA A 507 2.65 18.38 -4.31
CA ALA A 507 1.32 18.99 -4.19
C ALA A 507 1.40 20.47 -3.84
N GLU A 508 0.58 21.31 -4.51
CA GLU A 508 0.65 22.77 -4.43
C GLU A 508 -0.54 23.40 -3.71
N TYR A 509 -1.62 22.64 -3.48
CA TYR A 509 -2.77 23.04 -2.66
C TYR A 509 -3.48 21.83 -2.08
N VAL A 510 -4.26 22.08 -1.04
CA VAL A 510 -4.99 21.05 -0.30
C VAL A 510 -6.50 21.32 -0.39
N MET A 511 -7.28 20.27 -0.62
CA MET A 511 -8.74 20.28 -0.46
C MET A 511 -9.14 19.35 0.67
N THR A 512 -9.93 19.83 1.64
CA THR A 512 -10.30 18.99 2.78
C THR A 512 -11.59 18.23 2.54
N GLN A 513 -11.76 17.12 3.29
CA GLN A 513 -13.08 16.55 3.51
C GLN A 513 -13.97 17.57 4.23
N PRO A 514 -15.32 17.44 4.14
CA PRO A 514 -16.24 18.35 4.82
C PRO A 514 -16.03 18.35 6.34
N VAL A 515 -15.96 19.53 6.93
CA VAL A 515 -15.84 19.70 8.38
C VAL A 515 -16.96 20.60 8.89
N TYR A 516 -17.63 20.19 9.97
CA TYR A 516 -18.72 20.92 10.60
C TYR A 516 -18.31 21.62 11.89
N ASP A 517 -17.19 21.21 12.51
CA ASP A 517 -16.67 21.84 13.73
C ASP A 517 -15.46 22.74 13.41
N PRO A 518 -15.58 24.07 13.58
CA PRO A 518 -14.47 25.00 13.35
C PRO A 518 -13.20 24.69 14.16
N LYS A 519 -13.33 24.16 15.36
CA LYS A 519 -12.18 23.80 16.21
C LYS A 519 -11.31 22.69 15.60
N THR A 520 -11.96 21.73 14.94
CA THR A 520 -11.28 20.69 14.19
C THR A 520 -10.43 21.29 13.07
N VAL A 521 -10.98 22.29 12.35
CA VAL A 521 -10.23 23.02 11.31
C VAL A 521 -9.08 23.80 11.90
N GLU A 522 -9.29 24.56 12.97
CA GLU A 522 -8.23 25.34 13.64
C GLU A 522 -7.09 24.45 14.11
N THR A 523 -7.41 23.30 14.72
CA THR A 523 -6.41 22.33 15.18
C THR A 523 -5.60 21.80 14.02
N PHE A 524 -6.26 21.35 12.96
CA PHE A 524 -5.59 20.84 11.75
C PHE A 524 -4.68 21.89 11.11
N LEU A 525 -5.19 23.11 10.89
CA LEU A 525 -4.41 24.21 10.31
C LEU A 525 -3.21 24.62 11.19
N GLY A 526 -3.36 24.55 12.53
CA GLY A 526 -2.27 24.76 13.47
C GLY A 526 -1.13 23.76 13.25
N MET A 527 -1.46 22.48 13.06
CA MET A 527 -0.48 21.41 12.83
C MET A 527 0.24 21.51 11.49
N ILE A 528 -0.44 21.96 10.42
CA ILE A 528 0.13 22.05 9.06
C ILE A 528 0.70 23.43 8.71
N ARG A 529 0.69 24.39 9.63
CA ARG A 529 1.13 25.79 9.40
C ARG A 529 2.53 25.88 8.79
N HIS A 530 3.42 24.99 9.16
CA HIS A 530 4.79 24.94 8.67
C HIS A 530 4.91 24.55 7.18
N LEU A 531 3.87 23.98 6.57
CA LEU A 531 3.87 23.56 5.16
C LEU A 531 3.64 24.74 4.19
N HIS A 532 3.13 25.86 4.67
CA HIS A 532 2.85 27.07 3.86
C HIS A 532 2.06 26.78 2.57
N VAL A 533 1.13 25.84 2.61
CA VAL A 533 0.33 25.38 1.46
C VAL A 533 -1.08 25.99 1.53
N PRO A 534 -1.65 26.47 0.40
CA PRO A 534 -3.04 26.92 0.35
C PRO A 534 -4.03 25.78 0.66
N VAL A 535 -5.06 26.09 1.45
CA VAL A 535 -6.10 25.16 1.84
C VAL A 535 -7.46 25.67 1.36
N LEU A 536 -8.21 24.81 0.66
CA LEU A 536 -9.62 24.98 0.35
C LEU A 536 -10.43 24.07 1.29
N ILE A 537 -11.21 24.67 2.17
CA ILE A 537 -12.01 23.94 3.15
C ILE A 537 -13.22 23.28 2.51
N GLY A 538 -13.44 22.01 2.77
CA GLY A 538 -14.62 21.28 2.33
C GLY A 538 -15.88 21.70 3.08
N ILE A 539 -16.91 22.12 2.36
CA ILE A 539 -18.21 22.53 2.88
C ILE A 539 -19.32 21.72 2.21
N LEU A 540 -20.08 21.01 2.99
CA LEU A 540 -21.22 20.20 2.52
C LEU A 540 -22.52 20.68 3.21
N PRO A 541 -23.39 21.45 2.55
CA PRO A 541 -24.69 21.83 3.12
C PRO A 541 -25.58 20.59 3.28
N LEU A 542 -26.20 20.46 4.46
CA LEU A 542 -27.08 19.34 4.76
C LEU A 542 -28.44 19.54 4.07
N TYR A 543 -28.99 18.47 3.52
CA TYR A 543 -30.23 18.53 2.73
C TYR A 543 -31.50 18.29 3.57
N SER A 544 -31.40 17.42 4.58
CA SER A 544 -32.49 17.06 5.49
C SER A 544 -31.92 16.34 6.71
N HIS A 545 -32.72 16.16 7.75
CA HIS A 545 -32.35 15.34 8.91
C HIS A 545 -31.95 13.91 8.49
N LYS A 546 -32.73 13.25 7.62
CA LYS A 546 -32.41 11.92 7.11
C LYS A 546 -31.05 11.88 6.40
N ASN A 547 -30.73 12.92 5.62
CA ASN A 547 -29.45 13.04 4.96
C ASN A 547 -28.29 13.23 5.98
N ALA A 548 -28.49 14.04 7.02
CA ALA A 548 -27.50 14.23 8.08
C ALA A 548 -27.21 12.93 8.84
N GLU A 549 -28.24 12.18 9.21
CA GLU A 549 -28.08 10.88 9.88
C GLU A 549 -27.39 9.85 8.97
N PHE A 550 -27.76 9.79 7.69
CA PHE A 550 -27.07 8.92 6.72
C PHE A 550 -25.58 9.24 6.60
N LEU A 551 -25.24 10.54 6.46
CA LEU A 551 -23.85 10.96 6.36
C LEU A 551 -23.05 10.61 7.62
N HIS A 552 -23.63 10.83 8.80
CA HIS A 552 -22.98 10.56 10.08
C HIS A 552 -22.76 9.07 10.34
N ASN A 553 -23.75 8.22 10.03
CA ASN A 553 -23.74 6.80 10.42
C ASN A 553 -23.23 5.85 9.32
N GLU A 554 -23.36 6.23 8.05
CA GLU A 554 -23.10 5.32 6.92
C GLU A 554 -21.94 5.76 6.02
N VAL A 555 -21.48 7.02 6.13
CA VAL A 555 -20.36 7.51 5.32
C VAL A 555 -19.08 7.51 6.15
N PRO A 556 -18.10 6.66 5.82
CA PRO A 556 -16.85 6.57 6.57
C PRO A 556 -16.09 7.91 6.65
N GLY A 557 -15.69 8.31 7.85
CA GLY A 557 -14.96 9.56 8.08
C GLY A 557 -15.83 10.81 8.19
N MET A 558 -17.17 10.71 8.01
CA MET A 558 -18.08 11.83 8.14
C MET A 558 -18.64 11.90 9.56
N THR A 559 -18.20 12.88 10.34
CA THR A 559 -18.72 13.13 11.69
C THR A 559 -19.49 14.43 11.72
N ILE A 560 -20.80 14.36 12.02
CA ILE A 560 -21.66 15.54 12.17
C ILE A 560 -21.95 15.71 13.67
N PRO A 561 -21.60 16.87 14.27
CA PRO A 561 -21.86 17.16 15.68
C PRO A 561 -23.34 17.02 16.06
N GLU A 562 -23.59 16.60 17.31
CA GLU A 562 -24.94 16.31 17.80
C GLU A 562 -25.89 17.54 17.74
N ASP A 563 -25.37 18.72 18.08
CA ASP A 563 -26.13 19.98 18.02
C ASP A 563 -26.55 20.31 16.57
N ILE A 564 -25.73 20.04 15.58
CA ILE A 564 -26.04 20.20 14.15
C ILE A 564 -27.11 19.17 13.72
N ARG A 565 -27.00 17.92 14.14
CA ARG A 565 -28.00 16.89 13.84
C ARG A 565 -29.35 17.24 14.48
N GLU A 566 -29.33 17.77 15.70
CA GLU A 566 -30.55 18.23 16.40
C GLU A 566 -31.18 19.45 15.70
N ARG A 567 -30.37 20.39 15.18
CA ARG A 567 -30.87 21.51 14.34
C ARG A 567 -31.58 20.97 13.11
N MET A 568 -30.95 20.03 12.39
CA MET A 568 -31.54 19.38 11.21
C MET A 568 -32.79 18.57 11.55
N ARG A 569 -32.85 17.95 12.74
CA ARG A 569 -34.03 17.23 13.22
C ARG A 569 -35.23 18.18 13.45
N LYS A 570 -34.98 19.34 14.02
CA LYS A 570 -36.00 20.38 14.23
C LYS A 570 -36.50 20.98 12.92
N ALA A 571 -35.61 21.18 11.95
CA ALA A 571 -35.93 21.66 10.61
C ALA A 571 -36.64 20.61 9.74
N GLY A 572 -36.52 19.31 10.05
CA GLY A 572 -37.26 18.22 9.43
C GLY A 572 -36.87 17.93 7.98
N SER A 573 -37.72 18.31 7.04
CA SER A 573 -37.53 18.04 5.60
C SER A 573 -38.07 19.17 4.74
N GLY A 574 -37.73 19.16 3.42
CA GLY A 574 -38.21 20.18 2.48
C GLY A 574 -37.37 21.45 2.49
N GLU A 575 -37.98 22.57 2.14
CA GLU A 575 -37.27 23.85 1.98
C GLU A 575 -36.69 24.40 3.29
N ASP A 576 -37.41 24.22 4.40
CA ASP A 576 -36.94 24.66 5.72
C ASP A 576 -35.68 23.93 6.15
N ALA A 577 -35.61 22.61 5.91
CA ALA A 577 -34.44 21.82 6.19
C ALA A 577 -33.26 22.21 5.29
N GLN A 578 -33.50 22.46 4.00
CA GLN A 578 -32.46 22.94 3.09
C GLN A 578 -31.95 24.34 3.50
N ALA A 579 -32.86 25.24 3.91
CA ALA A 579 -32.49 26.56 4.41
C ALA A 579 -31.61 26.46 5.67
N GLU A 580 -31.97 25.56 6.60
CA GLU A 580 -31.18 25.33 7.81
C GLU A 580 -29.82 24.71 7.48
N GLY A 581 -29.77 23.73 6.57
CA GLY A 581 -28.50 23.13 6.12
C GLY A 581 -27.58 24.14 5.43
N VAL A 582 -28.13 25.08 4.65
CA VAL A 582 -27.38 26.21 4.08
C VAL A 582 -26.84 27.12 5.19
N ARG A 583 -27.67 27.44 6.18
CA ARG A 583 -27.26 28.30 7.30
C ARG A 583 -26.13 27.70 8.12
N ILE A 584 -26.21 26.40 8.43
CA ILE A 584 -25.12 25.65 9.09
C ILE A 584 -23.82 25.73 8.27
N ALA A 585 -23.92 25.54 6.97
CA ALA A 585 -22.75 25.61 6.07
C ALA A 585 -22.17 27.04 5.99
N GLN A 586 -23.02 28.07 6.01
CA GLN A 586 -22.60 29.48 6.07
C GLN A 586 -21.87 29.81 7.37
N GLU A 587 -22.42 29.38 8.51
CA GLU A 587 -21.80 29.55 9.83
C GLU A 587 -20.41 28.88 9.89
N ALA A 588 -20.31 27.63 9.42
CA ALA A 588 -19.04 26.90 9.36
C ALA A 588 -18.01 27.61 8.46
N LEU A 589 -18.45 28.09 7.29
CA LEU A 589 -17.61 28.81 6.34
C LEU A 589 -17.09 30.13 6.92
N LEU A 590 -17.95 30.94 7.52
CA LEU A 590 -17.59 32.21 8.13
C LEU A 590 -16.62 32.05 9.29
N ALA A 591 -16.79 31.00 10.10
CA ALA A 591 -15.93 30.73 11.23
C ALA A 591 -14.46 30.45 10.84
N VAL A 592 -14.22 29.95 9.62
CA VAL A 592 -12.87 29.56 9.15
C VAL A 592 -12.38 30.39 7.97
N ARG A 593 -13.16 31.35 7.48
CA ARG A 593 -12.87 32.14 6.27
C ARG A 593 -11.49 32.78 6.29
N ASP A 594 -11.11 33.39 7.40
CA ASP A 594 -9.86 34.13 7.52
C ASP A 594 -8.64 33.21 7.78
N LEU A 595 -8.87 31.90 7.96
CA LEU A 595 -7.84 30.89 8.23
C LEU A 595 -7.43 30.12 6.97
N VAL A 596 -8.25 30.16 5.91
CA VAL A 596 -8.06 29.36 4.68
C VAL A 596 -8.07 30.24 3.43
N GLN A 597 -7.58 29.71 2.30
CA GLN A 597 -7.49 30.47 1.05
C GLN A 597 -8.74 30.31 0.16
N GLY A 598 -9.64 29.42 0.53
CA GLY A 598 -10.87 29.22 -0.25
C GLY A 598 -11.78 28.14 0.32
N ALA A 599 -12.90 27.93 -0.37
CA ALA A 599 -13.90 26.92 -0.06
C ALA A 599 -14.09 25.95 -1.24
N TYR A 600 -14.26 24.69 -0.90
CA TYR A 600 -14.69 23.62 -1.78
C TYR A 600 -16.10 23.18 -1.36
N VAL A 601 -17.12 23.60 -2.12
CA VAL A 601 -18.51 23.34 -1.77
C VAL A 601 -19.03 22.10 -2.51
N MET A 602 -19.55 21.14 -1.77
CA MET A 602 -20.09 19.87 -2.26
C MET A 602 -21.62 19.89 -2.17
N PRO A 603 -22.35 20.35 -3.20
CA PRO A 603 -23.81 20.42 -3.14
C PRO A 603 -24.43 19.02 -3.16
N PRO A 604 -25.30 18.67 -2.20
CA PRO A 604 -25.98 17.38 -2.20
C PRO A 604 -26.84 17.22 -3.46
N PHE A 605 -26.78 16.02 -4.08
CA PHE A 605 -27.55 15.69 -5.28
C PHE A 605 -27.31 16.62 -6.48
N ASN A 606 -26.14 17.22 -6.57
CA ASN A 606 -25.81 18.24 -7.61
C ASN A 606 -26.76 19.47 -7.58
N LYS A 607 -27.31 19.84 -6.42
CA LYS A 607 -28.14 21.05 -6.28
C LYS A 607 -27.28 22.29 -6.10
N VAL A 608 -26.79 22.81 -7.22
CA VAL A 608 -25.86 23.94 -7.28
C VAL A 608 -26.42 25.22 -6.66
N ASP A 609 -27.75 25.40 -6.69
CA ASP A 609 -28.46 26.49 -6.03
C ASP A 609 -28.13 26.56 -4.53
N LEU A 610 -27.99 25.40 -3.86
CA LEU A 610 -27.63 25.37 -2.44
C LEU A 610 -26.15 25.81 -2.25
N ALA A 611 -25.25 25.44 -3.15
CA ALA A 611 -23.87 25.90 -3.08
C ALA A 611 -23.76 27.41 -3.29
N VAL A 612 -24.50 27.98 -4.25
CA VAL A 612 -24.54 29.42 -4.47
C VAL A 612 -25.08 30.15 -3.25
N ARG A 613 -26.16 29.66 -2.62
CA ARG A 613 -26.68 30.23 -1.36
C ARG A 613 -25.65 30.15 -0.22
N VAL A 614 -24.85 29.08 -0.13
CA VAL A 614 -23.80 28.98 0.90
C VAL A 614 -22.78 30.10 0.75
N ILE A 615 -22.36 30.44 -0.47
CA ILE A 615 -21.32 31.44 -0.71
C ILE A 615 -21.81 32.89 -0.72
N GLU A 616 -23.12 33.13 -0.67
CA GLU A 616 -23.70 34.49 -0.56
C GLU A 616 -23.14 35.29 0.60
N VAL A 617 -22.74 34.63 1.69
CA VAL A 617 -22.15 35.28 2.87
C VAL A 617 -20.71 35.78 2.63
N LEU A 618 -20.09 35.44 1.49
CA LEU A 618 -18.77 35.91 1.09
C LEU A 618 -18.81 37.19 0.23
N ARG A 619 -20.01 37.52 -0.26
CA ARG A 619 -20.30 38.71 -1.07
C ARG A 619 -20.72 39.85 -0.14
#